data_16374021808fa4fc2bacf4366f48d5ba
#
_entry.id   16374021808fa4fc2bacf4366f48d5ba
#
_cell.length_a   1.000
_cell.length_b   1.000
_cell.length_c   1.000
_cell.angle_alpha   90.00
_cell.angle_beta   90.00
_cell.angle_gamma   90.00
#
_symmetry.space_group_name_H-M   'P 1'
#
loop_
_entity.id
_entity.type
_entity.pdbx_description
1 polymer ?
#
loop_
_entity_poly.entity_id
_entity_poly.type
_entity_poly.pdbx_seq_one_letter_code
_entity_poly.pdbx_strand_id
1 'polypeptide(L)'
;YDDRWDRMTTWDFFKRRLVRLHPMVIMGTLLGASLFYFSACSAFPMVMQTPWWNVLLMTLLGCLMFPTPTSWDIRGWWETNALNGPTWSLMWEYIANVLYALFIRRFSKLALGIFVGLSACLTLDVTLNIDTFGLLSSRGEAAYTLIGGWSLTPGQLYIGISRLLYPFFMGLLLSRIGKLVKVKRGFYWCSLLVTVILVMPRIGGETSQWMNGVYEAVSVLALFPLIVAMGSNVTGKRSVALCKFLGELSYPLYITHFPLIYMQIAWARNNPDAPAGMHLFIAVSVFVLSIAIAYACLKLYDEPVREWLKQHWLMKKNTKTSK
;
A
#
# COMPACT_ATOMS: atom_id res chain seq x y z
N TYR A 1 17.08 -4.73 -8.02
CA TYR A 1 17.07 -4.26 -9.43
C TYR A 1 18.25 -3.35 -9.73
N ASP A 2 18.76 -2.57 -8.77
CA ASP A 2 19.89 -1.66 -8.95
C ASP A 2 21.12 -2.39 -9.54
N ASP A 3 21.42 -3.60 -9.07
CA ASP A 3 22.54 -4.44 -9.51
C ASP A 3 22.30 -5.16 -10.84
N ARG A 4 21.17 -4.92 -11.51
CA ARG A 4 20.77 -5.67 -12.70
C ARG A 4 20.56 -4.79 -13.93
N TRP A 5 20.77 -3.48 -13.82
CA TRP A 5 20.52 -2.55 -14.93
C TRP A 5 21.43 -2.77 -16.13
N ASP A 6 22.63 -3.31 -15.92
CA ASP A 6 23.55 -3.67 -17.02
C ASP A 6 22.99 -4.79 -17.94
N ARG A 7 22.00 -5.54 -17.45
CA ARG A 7 21.41 -6.68 -18.14
C ARG A 7 19.91 -6.51 -18.43
N MET A 8 19.38 -5.30 -18.25
CA MET A 8 17.94 -5.06 -18.30
C MET A 8 17.63 -3.69 -18.91
N THR A 9 16.72 -3.64 -19.88
CA THR A 9 16.19 -2.38 -20.41
C THR A 9 15.15 -1.78 -19.48
N THR A 10 14.87 -0.48 -19.63
CA THR A 10 13.77 0.18 -18.90
C THR A 10 12.42 -0.51 -19.16
N TRP A 11 12.21 -0.97 -20.40
CA TRP A 11 11.01 -1.72 -20.77
C TRP A 11 10.91 -3.09 -20.08
N ASP A 12 12.03 -3.82 -19.97
CA ASP A 12 12.06 -5.09 -19.25
C ASP A 12 11.81 -4.91 -17.74
N PHE A 13 12.26 -3.78 -17.18
CA PHE A 13 11.95 -3.42 -15.80
C PHE A 13 10.44 -3.24 -15.59
N PHE A 14 9.78 -2.42 -16.43
CA PHE A 14 8.33 -2.21 -16.32
C PHE A 14 7.53 -3.50 -16.55
N LYS A 15 7.89 -4.30 -17.53
CA LYS A 15 7.27 -5.63 -17.72
C LYS A 15 7.34 -6.50 -16.47
N ARG A 16 8.51 -6.57 -15.83
CA ARG A 16 8.70 -7.34 -14.59
C ARG A 16 7.84 -6.81 -13.45
N ARG A 17 7.68 -5.49 -13.35
CA ARG A 17 6.81 -4.87 -12.35
C ARG A 17 5.34 -5.17 -12.63
N LEU A 18 4.90 -5.04 -13.87
CA LEU A 18 3.53 -5.38 -14.28
C LEU A 18 3.22 -6.85 -13.99
N VAL A 19 4.09 -7.77 -14.42
CA VAL A 19 3.92 -9.22 -14.16
C VAL A 19 3.83 -9.52 -12.66
N ARG A 20 4.52 -8.75 -11.81
CA ARG A 20 4.50 -8.96 -10.36
C ARG A 20 3.25 -8.41 -9.68
N LEU A 21 2.77 -7.24 -10.09
CA LEU A 21 1.75 -6.49 -9.35
C LEU A 21 0.35 -6.61 -9.98
N HIS A 22 0.29 -6.51 -11.30
CA HIS A 22 -0.97 -6.29 -12.00
C HIS A 22 -1.98 -7.45 -11.93
N PRO A 23 -1.58 -8.73 -11.92
CA PRO A 23 -2.54 -9.83 -11.79
C PRO A 23 -3.42 -9.69 -10.55
N MET A 24 -2.82 -9.38 -9.41
CA MET A 24 -3.57 -9.22 -8.16
C MET A 24 -4.45 -7.95 -8.15
N VAL A 25 -4.06 -6.88 -8.84
CA VAL A 25 -4.91 -5.68 -9.02
C VAL A 25 -6.23 -6.08 -9.71
N ILE A 26 -6.15 -6.84 -10.79
CA ILE A 26 -7.33 -7.34 -11.50
C ILE A 26 -8.19 -8.20 -10.56
N MET A 27 -7.60 -9.15 -9.85
CA MET A 27 -8.31 -10.02 -8.91
C MET A 27 -9.01 -9.21 -7.81
N GLY A 28 -8.32 -8.26 -7.17
CA GLY A 28 -8.91 -7.44 -6.10
C GLY A 28 -10.01 -6.50 -6.61
N THR A 29 -9.88 -5.97 -7.82
CA THR A 29 -10.92 -5.16 -8.45
C THR A 29 -12.17 -6.00 -8.75
N LEU A 30 -12.02 -7.21 -9.30
CA LEU A 30 -13.11 -8.13 -9.56
C LEU A 30 -13.81 -8.57 -8.27
N LEU A 31 -13.04 -8.85 -7.22
CA LEU A 31 -13.58 -9.15 -5.90
C LEU A 31 -14.38 -7.96 -5.34
N GLY A 32 -13.83 -6.75 -5.46
CA GLY A 32 -14.52 -5.52 -5.04
C GLY A 32 -15.80 -5.25 -5.82
N ALA A 33 -15.81 -5.50 -7.12
CA ALA A 33 -16.98 -5.38 -7.98
C ALA A 33 -18.07 -6.39 -7.61
N SER A 34 -17.69 -7.66 -7.41
CA SER A 34 -18.63 -8.73 -7.05
C SER A 34 -19.30 -8.50 -5.68
N LEU A 35 -18.59 -7.85 -4.75
CA LEU A 35 -19.08 -7.57 -3.40
C LEU A 35 -19.68 -6.14 -3.25
N PHE A 36 -19.67 -5.33 -4.30
CA PHE A 36 -20.01 -3.90 -4.23
C PHE A 36 -21.37 -3.63 -3.58
N TYR A 37 -22.43 -4.21 -4.11
CA TYR A 37 -23.80 -3.97 -3.61
C TYR A 37 -24.06 -4.58 -2.23
N PHE A 38 -23.33 -5.61 -1.83
CA PHE A 38 -23.43 -6.17 -0.49
C PHE A 38 -22.86 -5.25 0.60
N SER A 39 -22.15 -4.18 0.21
CA SER A 39 -21.62 -3.18 1.13
C SER A 39 -22.56 -1.98 1.35
N ALA A 40 -23.82 -2.05 0.91
CA ALA A 40 -24.80 -0.95 1.04
C ALA A 40 -25.11 -0.64 2.52
N CYS A 41 -24.88 0.62 2.92
CA CYS A 41 -25.18 1.13 4.26
C CYS A 41 -25.09 2.66 4.31
N SER A 42 -25.41 3.25 5.46
CA SER A 42 -25.33 4.70 5.67
C SER A 42 -23.90 5.27 5.49
N ALA A 43 -22.87 4.48 5.72
CA ALA A 43 -21.48 4.91 5.50
C ALA A 43 -21.09 4.95 4.01
N PHE A 44 -21.85 4.26 3.14
CA PHE A 44 -21.63 4.21 1.70
C PHE A 44 -22.90 4.62 0.94
N PRO A 45 -23.31 5.90 1.03
CA PRO A 45 -24.63 6.35 0.59
C PRO A 45 -24.87 6.21 -0.90
N MET A 46 -23.81 6.14 -1.73
CA MET A 46 -23.95 6.07 -3.19
C MET A 46 -24.10 4.63 -3.71
N VAL A 47 -23.80 3.61 -2.92
CA VAL A 47 -23.76 2.21 -3.39
C VAL A 47 -25.09 1.79 -4.02
N MET A 48 -26.22 2.01 -3.32
CA MET A 48 -27.55 1.62 -3.86
C MET A 48 -28.05 2.50 -5.01
N GLN A 49 -27.49 3.70 -5.15
CA GLN A 49 -27.85 4.64 -6.21
C GLN A 49 -27.02 4.41 -7.49
N THR A 50 -25.92 3.67 -7.38
CA THR A 50 -25.00 3.42 -8.49
C THR A 50 -25.56 2.35 -9.41
N PRO A 51 -25.80 2.65 -10.69
CA PRO A 51 -26.29 1.66 -11.64
C PRO A 51 -25.19 0.65 -12.00
N TRP A 52 -25.59 -0.57 -12.34
CA TRP A 52 -24.65 -1.69 -12.62
C TRP A 52 -23.63 -1.38 -13.72
N TRP A 53 -24.01 -0.61 -14.75
CA TRP A 53 -23.10 -0.24 -15.84
C TRP A 53 -21.96 0.68 -15.35
N ASN A 54 -22.23 1.51 -14.34
CA ASN A 54 -21.19 2.34 -13.73
C ASN A 54 -20.20 1.47 -12.92
N VAL A 55 -20.71 0.47 -12.19
CA VAL A 55 -19.85 -0.53 -11.53
C VAL A 55 -18.97 -1.26 -12.56
N LEU A 56 -19.53 -1.62 -13.72
CA LEU A 56 -18.76 -2.23 -14.81
C LEU A 56 -17.67 -1.29 -15.34
N LEU A 57 -18.00 0.00 -15.57
CA LEU A 57 -17.01 1.00 -15.97
C LEU A 57 -15.89 1.14 -14.93
N MET A 58 -16.24 1.25 -13.64
CA MET A 58 -15.26 1.32 -12.56
C MET A 58 -14.43 0.05 -12.47
N THR A 59 -14.99 -1.11 -12.80
CA THR A 59 -14.24 -2.39 -12.88
C THR A 59 -13.18 -2.34 -13.99
N LEU A 60 -13.54 -1.87 -15.16
CA LEU A 60 -12.58 -1.72 -16.27
C LEU A 60 -11.45 -0.76 -15.93
N LEU A 61 -11.80 0.42 -15.38
CA LEU A 61 -10.82 1.42 -14.96
C LEU A 61 -9.92 0.91 -13.82
N GLY A 62 -10.50 0.23 -12.83
CA GLY A 62 -9.77 -0.37 -11.72
C GLY A 62 -8.83 -1.49 -12.16
N CYS A 63 -9.25 -2.33 -13.11
CA CYS A 63 -8.38 -3.35 -13.72
C CYS A 63 -7.21 -2.72 -14.47
N LEU A 64 -7.33 -1.51 -14.98
CA LEU A 64 -6.26 -0.76 -15.63
C LEU A 64 -5.44 0.11 -14.65
N MET A 65 -5.79 0.11 -13.37
CA MET A 65 -5.24 1.04 -12.35
C MET A 65 -5.42 2.51 -12.72
N PHE A 66 -6.45 2.85 -13.45
CA PHE A 66 -6.74 4.23 -13.81
C PHE A 66 -7.44 4.93 -12.63
N PRO A 67 -6.84 5.98 -12.05
CA PRO A 67 -7.45 6.68 -10.91
C PRO A 67 -8.66 7.49 -11.38
N THR A 68 -9.78 7.34 -10.67
CA THR A 68 -11.01 8.07 -11.00
C THR A 68 -11.09 9.40 -10.25
N PRO A 69 -11.61 10.47 -10.89
CA PRO A 69 -11.84 11.75 -10.23
C PRO A 69 -12.96 11.62 -9.18
N THR A 70 -12.96 12.53 -8.20
CA THR A 70 -13.96 12.56 -7.13
C THR A 70 -15.41 12.67 -7.62
N SER A 71 -15.62 13.30 -8.79
CA SER A 71 -16.94 13.40 -9.43
C SER A 71 -17.50 12.07 -9.94
N TRP A 72 -16.67 11.03 -10.06
CA TRP A 72 -17.05 9.69 -10.51
C TRP A 72 -17.13 8.69 -9.35
N ASP A 73 -17.12 9.20 -8.12
CA ASP A 73 -17.24 8.35 -6.95
C ASP A 73 -18.57 7.59 -6.94
N ILE A 74 -18.50 6.31 -6.62
CA ILE A 74 -19.66 5.40 -6.57
C ILE A 74 -19.94 4.89 -5.15
N ARG A 75 -19.11 5.29 -4.16
CA ARG A 75 -19.25 4.82 -2.77
C ARG A 75 -19.59 5.95 -1.79
N GLY A 76 -19.12 7.16 -2.04
CA GLY A 76 -19.26 8.32 -1.15
C GLY A 76 -18.02 8.61 -0.30
N TRP A 77 -16.87 7.99 -0.61
CA TRP A 77 -15.60 8.19 0.10
C TRP A 77 -14.52 8.88 -0.73
N TRP A 78 -14.86 9.28 -1.96
CA TRP A 78 -13.99 9.99 -2.91
C TRP A 78 -12.65 9.28 -3.20
N GLU A 79 -12.66 7.96 -3.13
CA GLU A 79 -11.49 7.14 -3.40
C GLU A 79 -11.21 7.03 -4.90
N THR A 80 -9.94 7.10 -5.29
CA THR A 80 -9.52 6.90 -6.70
C THR A 80 -9.84 5.52 -7.24
N ASN A 81 -10.11 4.55 -6.37
CA ASN A 81 -10.44 3.16 -6.71
C ASN A 81 -11.57 2.68 -5.79
N ALA A 82 -12.78 3.16 -6.02
CA ALA A 82 -13.93 2.93 -5.15
C ALA A 82 -14.35 1.45 -4.99
N LEU A 83 -13.93 0.54 -5.87
CA LEU A 83 -14.17 -0.91 -5.74
C LEU A 83 -13.19 -1.57 -4.77
N ASN A 84 -11.96 -1.03 -4.67
CA ASN A 84 -10.92 -1.56 -3.81
C ASN A 84 -10.01 -0.43 -3.33
N GLY A 85 -10.42 0.27 -2.28
CA GLY A 85 -9.76 1.48 -1.78
C GLY A 85 -8.24 1.38 -1.68
N PRO A 86 -7.64 0.38 -1.02
CA PRO A 86 -6.19 0.28 -0.84
C PRO A 86 -5.37 0.33 -2.12
N THR A 87 -5.94 0.05 -3.29
CA THR A 87 -5.20 0.10 -4.58
C THR A 87 -4.70 1.50 -4.93
N TRP A 88 -5.21 2.58 -4.30
CA TRP A 88 -4.66 3.91 -4.44
C TRP A 88 -3.14 3.96 -4.15
N SER A 89 -2.67 3.21 -3.16
CA SER A 89 -1.25 3.20 -2.79
C SER A 89 -0.38 2.48 -3.83
N LEU A 90 -0.94 1.52 -4.57
CA LEU A 90 -0.25 0.89 -5.69
C LEU A 90 -0.08 1.86 -6.86
N MET A 91 -1.03 2.75 -7.10
CA MET A 91 -0.83 3.84 -8.07
C MET A 91 0.44 4.62 -7.73
N TRP A 92 0.62 4.99 -6.46
CA TRP A 92 1.83 5.66 -6.01
C TRP A 92 3.08 4.77 -6.14
N GLU A 93 2.97 3.45 -5.92
CA GLU A 93 4.09 2.54 -6.17
C GLU A 93 4.47 2.49 -7.65
N TYR A 94 3.51 2.52 -8.58
CA TYR A 94 3.81 2.64 -10.01
C TYR A 94 4.52 3.95 -10.33
N ILE A 95 4.06 5.07 -9.77
CA ILE A 95 4.72 6.38 -9.91
C ILE A 95 6.16 6.31 -9.38
N ALA A 96 6.39 5.73 -8.20
CA ALA A 96 7.73 5.54 -7.65
C ALA A 96 8.63 4.71 -8.57
N ASN A 97 8.10 3.64 -9.16
CA ASN A 97 8.85 2.82 -10.11
C ASN A 97 9.20 3.59 -11.40
N VAL A 98 8.31 4.47 -11.88
CA VAL A 98 8.59 5.36 -13.02
C VAL A 98 9.68 6.36 -12.66
N LEU A 99 9.57 7.07 -11.53
CA LEU A 99 10.57 7.99 -11.03
C LEU A 99 11.93 7.31 -10.86
N TYR A 100 11.95 6.12 -10.27
CA TYR A 100 13.17 5.33 -10.11
C TYR A 100 13.80 4.98 -11.47
N ALA A 101 13.03 4.40 -12.39
CA ALA A 101 13.55 3.88 -13.64
C ALA A 101 14.04 4.99 -14.60
N LEU A 102 13.40 6.15 -14.60
CA LEU A 102 13.75 7.25 -15.50
C LEU A 102 14.84 8.16 -14.93
N PHE A 103 14.79 8.46 -13.63
CA PHE A 103 15.62 9.50 -13.02
C PHE A 103 16.52 8.97 -11.90
N ILE A 104 15.94 8.48 -10.81
CA ILE A 104 16.61 8.26 -9.51
C ILE A 104 17.68 7.16 -9.58
N ARG A 105 17.54 6.19 -10.46
CA ARG A 105 18.54 5.12 -10.65
C ARG A 105 19.93 5.66 -10.95
N ARG A 106 20.02 6.85 -11.58
CA ARG A 106 21.28 7.49 -11.97
C ARG A 106 21.89 8.35 -10.87
N PHE A 107 21.18 8.56 -9.77
CA PHE A 107 21.68 9.39 -8.68
C PHE A 107 22.86 8.72 -7.98
N SER A 108 23.89 9.54 -7.65
CA SER A 108 24.92 9.13 -6.72
C SER A 108 24.32 8.88 -5.33
N LYS A 109 25.08 8.22 -4.44
CA LYS A 109 24.63 8.03 -3.04
C LYS A 109 24.36 9.36 -2.34
N LEU A 110 25.18 10.39 -2.62
CA LEU A 110 24.99 11.73 -2.07
C LEU A 110 23.72 12.40 -2.61
N ALA A 111 23.52 12.38 -3.93
CA ALA A 111 22.32 12.95 -4.54
C ALA A 111 21.03 12.26 -4.06
N LEU A 112 21.08 10.92 -3.92
CA LEU A 112 19.97 10.17 -3.34
C LEU A 112 19.75 10.52 -1.87
N GLY A 113 20.82 10.70 -1.08
CA GLY A 113 20.72 11.14 0.32
C GLY A 113 20.07 12.51 0.46
N ILE A 114 20.46 13.48 -0.38
CA ILE A 114 19.84 14.82 -0.41
C ILE A 114 18.35 14.70 -0.79
N PHE A 115 18.02 13.91 -1.82
CA PHE A 115 16.63 13.69 -2.24
C PHE A 115 15.78 13.08 -1.12
N VAL A 116 16.30 12.08 -0.40
CA VAL A 116 15.63 11.47 0.75
C VAL A 116 15.47 12.49 1.90
N GLY A 117 16.47 13.33 2.15
CA GLY A 117 16.38 14.41 3.15
C GLY A 117 15.29 15.42 2.82
N LEU A 118 15.20 15.87 1.56
CA LEU A 118 14.12 16.76 1.11
C LEU A 118 12.75 16.08 1.20
N SER A 119 12.69 14.79 0.88
CA SER A 119 11.45 14.00 1.02
C SER A 119 11.03 13.86 2.49
N ALA A 120 11.98 13.78 3.43
CA ALA A 120 11.70 13.79 4.86
C ALA A 120 11.07 15.12 5.32
N CYS A 121 11.51 16.25 4.75
CA CYS A 121 10.89 17.56 5.02
C CYS A 121 9.40 17.58 4.61
N LEU A 122 9.03 16.98 3.48
CA LEU A 122 7.62 16.86 3.08
C LEU A 122 6.83 15.98 4.08
N THR A 123 7.43 14.90 4.56
CA THR A 123 6.79 14.07 5.59
C THR A 123 6.57 14.83 6.89
N LEU A 124 7.56 15.64 7.33
CA LEU A 124 7.44 16.50 8.50
C LEU A 124 6.38 17.60 8.32
N ASP A 125 6.31 18.20 7.13
CA ASP A 125 5.31 19.22 6.81
C ASP A 125 3.88 18.67 7.01
N VAL A 126 3.62 17.45 6.53
CA VAL A 126 2.31 16.81 6.69
C VAL A 126 2.06 16.35 8.12
N THR A 127 3.03 15.66 8.75
CA THR A 127 2.84 15.09 10.10
C THR A 127 2.74 16.17 11.17
N LEU A 128 3.50 17.26 11.06
CA LEU A 128 3.45 18.38 12.02
C LEU A 128 2.41 19.44 11.63
N ASN A 129 1.68 19.22 10.53
CA ASN A 129 0.66 20.12 10.01
C ASN A 129 1.18 21.56 9.85
N ILE A 130 2.42 21.69 9.32
CA ILE A 130 3.06 22.98 9.08
C ILE A 130 2.34 23.72 7.95
N ASP A 131 1.89 22.94 6.94
CA ASP A 131 1.11 23.43 5.80
C ASP A 131 1.80 24.51 4.97
N THR A 132 3.07 24.28 4.65
CA THR A 132 3.90 25.22 3.89
C THR A 132 3.25 25.67 2.57
N PHE A 133 2.43 24.81 1.96
CA PHE A 133 1.80 25.10 0.65
C PHE A 133 0.31 25.46 0.75
N GLY A 134 -0.26 25.57 1.94
CA GLY A 134 -1.68 25.88 2.14
C GLY A 134 -2.65 24.78 1.64
N LEU A 135 -2.20 23.51 1.61
CA LEU A 135 -2.96 22.38 1.08
C LEU A 135 -3.59 21.52 2.17
N LEU A 136 -3.30 21.78 3.45
CA LEU A 136 -3.66 20.94 4.60
C LEU A 136 -4.70 21.59 5.54
N SER A 137 -5.13 22.80 5.25
CA SER A 137 -5.95 23.64 6.12
C SER A 137 -7.31 23.06 6.53
N SER A 138 -7.85 22.09 5.75
CA SER A 138 -9.20 21.54 5.96
C SER A 138 -9.21 20.12 6.55
N ARG A 139 -8.13 19.67 7.21
CA ARG A 139 -7.99 18.26 7.60
C ARG A 139 -8.74 17.85 8.88
N GLY A 140 -9.16 18.82 9.71
CA GLY A 140 -9.89 18.52 10.94
C GLY A 140 -9.18 17.49 11.83
N GLU A 141 -9.87 16.40 12.17
CA GLU A 141 -9.32 15.30 12.97
C GLU A 141 -8.15 14.55 12.33
N ALA A 142 -7.97 14.67 11.01
CA ALA A 142 -6.83 14.09 10.31
C ALA A 142 -5.58 14.99 10.33
N ALA A 143 -5.66 16.22 10.91
CA ALA A 143 -4.50 17.05 11.16
C ALA A 143 -3.46 16.29 12.01
N TYR A 144 -2.20 16.63 11.83
CA TYR A 144 -1.10 15.94 12.51
C TYR A 144 -1.02 14.42 12.25
N THR A 145 -1.43 13.97 11.06
CA THR A 145 -1.30 12.57 10.64
C THR A 145 -0.93 12.45 9.17
N LEU A 146 -0.46 11.26 8.77
CA LEU A 146 -0.26 10.89 7.36
C LEU A 146 -1.52 10.28 6.73
N ILE A 147 -2.69 10.35 7.39
CA ILE A 147 -3.94 9.83 6.83
C ILE A 147 -4.30 10.63 5.58
N GLY A 148 -4.47 9.95 4.45
CA GLY A 148 -4.79 10.56 3.16
C GLY A 148 -4.00 9.96 2.01
N GLY A 149 -4.16 10.56 0.82
CA GLY A 149 -3.46 10.15 -0.39
C GLY A 149 -4.31 9.32 -1.36
N TRP A 150 -5.58 9.08 -1.06
CA TRP A 150 -6.48 8.20 -1.82
C TRP A 150 -7.41 8.92 -2.80
N SER A 151 -7.33 10.24 -2.92
CA SER A 151 -8.18 11.07 -3.78
C SER A 151 -7.33 11.99 -4.66
N LEU A 152 -7.89 12.46 -5.77
CA LEU A 152 -7.22 13.38 -6.70
C LEU A 152 -7.35 14.86 -6.35
N THR A 153 -7.74 15.20 -5.12
CA THR A 153 -7.69 16.60 -4.67
C THR A 153 -6.26 17.04 -4.36
N PRO A 154 -5.91 18.33 -4.49
CA PRO A 154 -4.54 18.81 -4.29
C PRO A 154 -3.94 18.41 -2.94
N GLY A 155 -4.67 18.56 -1.83
CA GLY A 155 -4.21 18.15 -0.51
C GLY A 155 -3.97 16.65 -0.39
N GLN A 156 -4.86 15.83 -0.97
CA GLN A 156 -4.69 14.36 -0.98
C GLN A 156 -3.50 13.94 -1.84
N LEU A 157 -3.28 14.58 -2.99
CA LEU A 157 -2.11 14.32 -3.82
C LEU A 157 -0.82 14.70 -3.10
N TYR A 158 -0.80 15.82 -2.38
CA TYR A 158 0.33 16.24 -1.56
C TYR A 158 0.66 15.22 -0.46
N ILE A 159 -0.35 14.73 0.26
CA ILE A 159 -0.18 13.66 1.24
C ILE A 159 0.33 12.39 0.58
N GLY A 160 -0.24 11.98 -0.55
CA GLY A 160 0.18 10.79 -1.29
C GLY A 160 1.64 10.83 -1.72
N ILE A 161 2.10 11.96 -2.26
CA ILE A 161 3.51 12.20 -2.61
C ILE A 161 4.40 12.12 -1.37
N SER A 162 4.03 12.75 -0.27
CA SER A 162 4.80 12.74 0.99
C SER A 162 4.94 11.33 1.55
N ARG A 163 3.88 10.51 1.47
CA ARG A 163 3.87 9.10 1.88
C ARG A 163 4.67 8.19 0.94
N LEU A 164 4.85 8.60 -0.32
CA LEU A 164 5.60 7.84 -1.30
C LEU A 164 7.11 8.06 -1.20
N LEU A 165 7.52 9.35 -1.30
CA LEU A 165 8.91 9.69 -1.63
C LEU A 165 9.88 9.22 -0.56
N TYR A 166 9.65 9.57 0.69
CA TYR A 166 10.59 9.22 1.75
C TYR A 166 10.71 7.70 1.96
N PRO A 167 9.64 6.94 2.25
CA PRO A 167 9.78 5.52 2.56
C PRO A 167 10.36 4.71 1.41
N PHE A 168 9.94 4.99 0.16
CA PHE A 168 10.39 4.25 -1.00
C PHE A 168 11.89 4.50 -1.27
N PHE A 169 12.31 5.76 -1.31
CA PHE A 169 13.68 6.11 -1.67
C PHE A 169 14.66 5.97 -0.49
N MET A 170 14.18 6.03 0.75
CA MET A 170 14.97 5.62 1.92
C MET A 170 15.30 4.13 1.87
N GLY A 171 14.35 3.27 1.47
CA GLY A 171 14.62 1.85 1.23
C GLY A 171 15.69 1.63 0.15
N LEU A 172 15.66 2.42 -0.93
CA LEU A 172 16.70 2.39 -1.97
C LEU A 172 18.06 2.86 -1.43
N LEU A 173 18.09 3.93 -0.64
CA LEU A 173 19.30 4.47 -0.02
C LEU A 173 19.95 3.43 0.91
N LEU A 174 19.15 2.80 1.78
CA LEU A 174 19.62 1.72 2.66
C LEU A 174 20.24 0.56 1.85
N SER A 175 19.57 0.16 0.76
CA SER A 175 20.09 -0.88 -0.14
C SER A 175 21.46 -0.50 -0.74
N ARG A 176 21.64 0.75 -1.16
CA ARG A 176 22.90 1.25 -1.74
C ARG A 176 24.03 1.43 -0.72
N ILE A 177 23.69 1.79 0.53
CA ILE A 177 24.67 1.90 1.61
C ILE A 177 25.21 0.50 1.95
N GLY A 178 24.35 -0.51 2.01
CA GLY A 178 24.71 -1.91 2.21
C GLY A 178 25.26 -2.27 3.60
N LYS A 179 25.57 -1.29 4.46
CA LYS A 179 26.03 -1.47 5.84
C LYS A 179 24.83 -1.51 6.77
N LEU A 180 24.13 -2.64 6.77
CA LEU A 180 22.93 -2.81 7.58
C LEU A 180 23.28 -3.34 8.97
N VAL A 181 22.45 -2.99 9.94
CA VAL A 181 22.68 -3.29 11.36
C VAL A 181 22.50 -4.79 11.64
N LYS A 182 23.54 -5.45 12.17
CA LYS A 182 23.45 -6.85 12.59
C LYS A 182 23.06 -6.93 14.05
N VAL A 183 21.86 -7.48 14.32
CA VAL A 183 21.34 -7.63 15.68
C VAL A 183 21.06 -9.10 15.98
N LYS A 184 21.57 -9.60 17.11
CA LYS A 184 21.18 -10.93 17.60
C LYS A 184 19.65 -10.95 17.83
N ARG A 185 18.97 -12.02 17.35
CA ARG A 185 17.51 -12.15 17.44
C ARG A 185 16.74 -11.01 16.75
N GLY A 186 17.24 -10.48 15.63
CA GLY A 186 16.65 -9.36 14.89
C GLY A 186 15.17 -9.56 14.56
N PHE A 187 14.73 -10.79 14.26
CA PHE A 187 13.31 -11.10 14.04
C PHE A 187 12.43 -10.68 15.23
N TYR A 188 12.81 -11.06 16.45
CA TYR A 188 12.01 -10.75 17.64
C TYR A 188 12.00 -9.25 17.96
N TRP A 189 13.14 -8.57 17.80
CA TRP A 189 13.20 -7.12 18.00
C TRP A 189 12.39 -6.35 16.95
N CYS A 190 12.47 -6.73 15.69
CA CYS A 190 11.63 -6.14 14.65
C CYS A 190 10.14 -6.37 14.93
N SER A 191 9.75 -7.60 15.31
CA SER A 191 8.36 -7.92 15.67
C SER A 191 7.88 -7.10 16.87
N LEU A 192 8.71 -6.97 17.91
CA LEU A 192 8.38 -6.15 19.07
C LEU A 192 8.18 -4.69 18.71
N LEU A 193 9.10 -4.10 17.94
CA LEU A 193 9.00 -2.69 17.50
C LEU A 193 7.75 -2.46 16.64
N VAL A 194 7.47 -3.35 15.69
CA VAL A 194 6.23 -3.27 14.90
C VAL A 194 5.00 -3.35 15.80
N THR A 195 4.97 -4.29 16.75
CA THR A 195 3.85 -4.42 17.69
C THR A 195 3.67 -3.16 18.52
N VAL A 196 4.74 -2.58 19.08
CA VAL A 196 4.67 -1.34 19.86
C VAL A 196 4.11 -0.21 19.02
N ILE A 197 4.60 -0.06 17.76
CA ILE A 197 4.09 0.96 16.84
C ILE A 197 2.60 0.76 16.55
N LEU A 198 2.12 -0.48 16.38
CA LEU A 198 0.73 -0.73 16.01
C LEU A 198 -0.26 -0.62 17.18
N VAL A 199 0.18 -0.89 18.42
CA VAL A 199 -0.70 -0.82 19.60
C VAL A 199 -0.67 0.55 20.31
N MET A 200 0.16 1.47 19.87
CA MET A 200 0.23 2.80 20.46
C MET A 200 -1.10 3.53 20.28
N PRO A 201 -1.75 3.96 21.37
CA PRO A 201 -3.03 4.64 21.29
C PRO A 201 -2.88 6.02 20.65
N ARG A 202 -3.91 6.44 19.92
CA ARG A 202 -3.99 7.80 19.42
C ARG A 202 -4.35 8.75 20.56
N ILE A 203 -3.62 9.85 20.67
CA ILE A 203 -3.85 10.89 21.67
C ILE A 203 -4.96 11.80 21.15
N GLY A 204 -6.06 11.89 21.90
CA GLY A 204 -7.18 12.79 21.61
C GLY A 204 -7.00 14.18 22.20
N GLY A 205 -7.93 15.09 21.86
CA GLY A 205 -7.98 16.48 22.35
C GLY A 205 -7.25 17.47 21.45
N GLU A 206 -7.87 18.62 21.23
CA GLU A 206 -7.37 19.65 20.29
C GLU A 206 -5.95 20.13 20.61
N THR A 207 -5.63 20.28 21.90
CA THR A 207 -4.32 20.77 22.37
C THR A 207 -3.20 19.74 22.27
N SER A 208 -3.52 18.44 22.13
CA SER A 208 -2.56 17.32 22.21
C SER A 208 -2.36 16.58 20.88
N GLN A 209 -3.14 16.90 19.85
CA GLN A 209 -3.08 16.21 18.54
C GLN A 209 -1.70 16.24 17.89
N TRP A 210 -0.91 17.32 18.09
CA TRP A 210 0.46 17.42 17.57
C TRP A 210 1.37 16.26 18.01
N MET A 211 1.08 15.64 19.17
CA MET A 211 1.85 14.47 19.65
C MET A 211 1.69 13.26 18.72
N ASN A 212 0.51 13.10 18.10
CA ASN A 212 0.33 12.06 17.08
C ASN A 212 1.23 12.33 15.88
N GLY A 213 1.35 13.58 15.46
CA GLY A 213 2.23 13.99 14.36
C GLY A 213 3.70 13.70 14.63
N VAL A 214 4.17 14.03 15.83
CA VAL A 214 5.55 13.69 16.26
C VAL A 214 5.74 12.18 16.29
N TYR A 215 4.77 11.44 16.81
CA TYR A 215 4.81 9.97 16.83
C TYR A 215 4.88 9.38 15.42
N GLU A 216 4.03 9.84 14.50
CA GLU A 216 4.07 9.38 13.11
C GLU A 216 5.37 9.77 12.40
N ALA A 217 5.88 10.99 12.62
CA ALA A 217 7.15 11.44 12.08
C ALA A 217 8.32 10.54 12.55
N VAL A 218 8.42 10.28 13.86
CA VAL A 218 9.46 9.40 14.43
C VAL A 218 9.31 7.97 13.90
N SER A 219 8.09 7.47 13.82
CA SER A 219 7.82 6.13 13.31
C SER A 219 8.27 5.98 11.85
N VAL A 220 7.90 6.92 10.98
CA VAL A 220 8.20 6.84 9.55
C VAL A 220 9.66 7.19 9.24
N LEU A 221 10.19 8.25 9.87
CA LEU A 221 11.52 8.76 9.52
C LEU A 221 12.66 8.00 10.22
N ALA A 222 12.41 7.37 11.37
CA ALA A 222 13.45 6.68 12.12
C ALA A 222 13.16 5.19 12.36
N LEU A 223 12.00 4.84 12.93
CA LEU A 223 11.74 3.47 13.36
C LEU A 223 11.59 2.50 12.18
N PHE A 224 10.85 2.86 11.12
CA PHE A 224 10.71 1.98 9.96
C PHE A 224 12.04 1.74 9.22
N PRO A 225 12.88 2.75 8.93
CA PRO A 225 14.23 2.52 8.39
C PRO A 225 15.08 1.63 9.30
N LEU A 226 15.01 1.81 10.62
CA LEU A 226 15.74 0.97 11.58
C LEU A 226 15.24 -0.49 11.51
N ILE A 227 13.93 -0.72 11.52
CA ILE A 227 13.34 -2.06 11.39
C ILE A 227 13.78 -2.74 10.09
N VAL A 228 13.78 -2.01 8.97
CA VAL A 228 14.26 -2.53 7.67
C VAL A 228 15.75 -2.88 7.74
N ALA A 229 16.57 -2.01 8.32
CA ALA A 229 18.00 -2.24 8.46
C ALA A 229 18.32 -3.46 9.34
N MET A 230 17.61 -3.65 10.45
CA MET A 230 17.74 -4.81 11.34
C MET A 230 17.16 -6.08 10.72
N GLY A 231 15.99 -5.99 10.09
CA GLY A 231 15.28 -7.13 9.51
C GLY A 231 16.00 -7.76 8.32
N SER A 232 16.78 -6.98 7.56
CA SER A 232 17.55 -7.48 6.40
C SER A 232 18.63 -8.52 6.76
N ASN A 233 19.03 -8.60 8.02
CA ASN A 233 20.05 -9.51 8.52
C ASN A 233 19.50 -10.64 9.41
N VAL A 234 18.19 -10.91 9.34
CA VAL A 234 17.56 -12.00 10.09
C VAL A 234 18.13 -13.35 9.63
N THR A 235 18.56 -14.16 10.58
CA THR A 235 19.10 -15.51 10.38
C THR A 235 18.28 -16.53 11.16
N GLY A 236 18.35 -17.79 10.72
CA GLY A 236 17.65 -18.91 11.35
C GLY A 236 16.56 -19.51 10.44
N LYS A 237 16.61 -20.83 10.23
CA LYS A 237 15.75 -21.52 9.26
C LYS A 237 14.25 -21.26 9.47
N ARG A 238 13.76 -21.34 10.74
CA ARG A 238 12.34 -21.15 11.06
C ARG A 238 11.88 -19.69 10.83
N SER A 239 12.65 -18.71 11.31
CA SER A 239 12.33 -17.29 11.13
C SER A 239 12.34 -16.89 9.66
N VAL A 240 13.30 -17.37 8.88
CA VAL A 240 13.39 -17.11 7.45
C VAL A 240 12.19 -17.73 6.70
N ALA A 241 11.82 -18.97 7.01
CA ALA A 241 10.67 -19.63 6.39
C ALA A 241 9.36 -18.88 6.69
N LEU A 242 9.16 -18.47 7.95
CA LEU A 242 7.99 -17.67 8.35
C LEU A 242 7.97 -16.31 7.65
N CYS A 243 9.09 -15.57 7.65
CA CYS A 243 9.18 -14.28 6.96
C CYS A 243 8.91 -14.41 5.45
N LYS A 244 9.41 -15.48 4.82
CA LYS A 244 9.14 -15.76 3.42
C LYS A 244 7.66 -16.00 3.16
N PHE A 245 7.02 -16.86 3.94
CA PHE A 245 5.58 -17.14 3.83
C PHE A 245 4.73 -15.88 4.02
N LEU A 246 5.00 -15.10 5.09
CA LEU A 246 4.29 -13.85 5.36
C LEU A 246 4.52 -12.82 4.26
N GLY A 247 5.75 -12.74 3.72
CA GLY A 247 6.08 -11.85 2.62
C GLY A 247 5.39 -12.23 1.30
N GLU A 248 5.24 -13.52 1.01
CA GLU A 248 4.50 -13.99 -0.17
C GLU A 248 2.99 -13.73 -0.02
N LEU A 249 2.44 -13.91 1.18
CA LEU A 249 1.01 -13.70 1.47
C LEU A 249 0.64 -12.21 1.59
N SER A 250 1.57 -11.34 1.99
CA SER A 250 1.28 -9.94 2.34
C SER A 250 0.64 -9.15 1.20
N TYR A 251 1.13 -9.31 -0.02
CA TYR A 251 0.59 -8.59 -1.17
C TYR A 251 -0.80 -9.08 -1.59
N PRO A 252 -1.06 -10.38 -1.77
CA PRO A 252 -2.42 -10.88 -1.96
C PRO A 252 -3.39 -10.44 -0.86
N LEU A 253 -2.98 -10.53 0.41
CA LEU A 253 -3.80 -10.07 1.54
C LEU A 253 -4.12 -8.58 1.43
N TYR A 254 -3.11 -7.75 1.15
CA TYR A 254 -3.29 -6.30 0.97
C TYR A 254 -4.33 -5.96 -0.10
N ILE A 255 -4.37 -6.72 -1.18
CA ILE A 255 -5.27 -6.46 -2.31
C ILE A 255 -6.68 -7.03 -2.07
N THR A 256 -6.82 -8.13 -1.34
CA THR A 256 -8.11 -8.83 -1.26
C THR A 256 -8.91 -8.55 0.02
N HIS A 257 -8.30 -7.99 1.07
CA HIS A 257 -8.99 -7.84 2.36
C HIS A 257 -10.05 -6.72 2.38
N PHE A 258 -9.82 -5.62 1.67
CA PHE A 258 -10.62 -4.42 1.85
C PHE A 258 -12.05 -4.51 1.31
N PRO A 259 -12.34 -5.22 0.22
CA PRO A 259 -13.72 -5.55 -0.15
C PRO A 259 -14.51 -6.25 0.96
N LEU A 260 -13.86 -7.10 1.75
CA LEU A 260 -14.46 -7.74 2.92
C LEU A 260 -14.65 -6.76 4.10
N ILE A 261 -13.71 -5.81 4.27
CA ILE A 261 -13.84 -4.73 5.27
C ILE A 261 -15.05 -3.83 4.93
N TYR A 262 -15.29 -3.51 3.66
CA TYR A 262 -16.50 -2.77 3.27
C TYR A 262 -17.78 -3.51 3.68
N MET A 263 -17.83 -4.84 3.49
CA MET A 263 -18.97 -5.64 3.95
C MET A 263 -19.09 -5.65 5.48
N GLN A 264 -17.97 -5.71 6.20
CA GLN A 264 -17.96 -5.65 7.67
C GLN A 264 -18.49 -4.30 8.17
N ILE A 265 -18.05 -3.19 7.56
CA ILE A 265 -18.54 -1.85 7.88
C ILE A 265 -20.06 -1.78 7.62
N ALA A 266 -20.51 -2.28 6.48
CA ALA A 266 -21.92 -2.29 6.13
C ALA A 266 -22.75 -3.11 7.13
N TRP A 267 -22.26 -4.31 7.48
CA TRP A 267 -22.94 -5.13 8.47
C TRP A 267 -23.04 -4.40 9.83
N ALA A 268 -21.95 -3.80 10.31
CA ALA A 268 -21.93 -3.08 11.58
C ALA A 268 -22.84 -1.85 11.57
N ARG A 269 -22.90 -1.12 10.45
CA ARG A 269 -23.81 0.05 10.30
C ARG A 269 -25.29 -0.33 10.20
N ASN A 270 -25.56 -1.48 9.61
CA ASN A 270 -26.93 -1.98 9.47
C ASN A 270 -27.44 -2.74 10.71
N ASN A 271 -26.55 -3.07 11.67
CA ASN A 271 -26.86 -3.77 12.91
C ASN A 271 -26.24 -3.07 14.13
N PRO A 272 -26.58 -1.79 14.42
CA PRO A 272 -25.94 -1.02 15.48
C PRO A 272 -26.22 -1.59 16.87
N ASP A 273 -27.36 -2.24 17.06
CA ASP A 273 -27.82 -2.79 18.35
C ASP A 273 -27.35 -4.23 18.57
N ALA A 274 -26.54 -4.81 17.67
CA ALA A 274 -26.02 -6.14 17.82
C ALA A 274 -25.09 -6.23 19.05
N PRO A 275 -25.12 -7.36 19.80
CA PRO A 275 -24.24 -7.54 20.95
C PRO A 275 -22.75 -7.42 20.57
N ALA A 276 -21.92 -6.90 21.47
CA ALA A 276 -20.47 -6.77 21.26
C ALA A 276 -19.79 -8.09 20.85
N GLY A 277 -20.27 -9.22 21.39
CA GLY A 277 -19.79 -10.56 21.00
C GLY A 277 -20.05 -10.89 19.54
N MET A 278 -21.17 -10.41 18.95
CA MET A 278 -21.47 -10.59 17.53
C MET A 278 -20.54 -9.71 16.67
N HIS A 279 -20.32 -8.46 17.05
CA HIS A 279 -19.35 -7.58 16.37
C HIS A 279 -17.94 -8.20 16.36
N LEU A 280 -17.51 -8.76 17.50
CA LEU A 280 -16.21 -9.45 17.59
C LEU A 280 -16.19 -10.72 16.71
N PHE A 281 -17.25 -11.52 16.72
CA PHE A 281 -17.35 -12.72 15.88
C PHE A 281 -17.24 -12.38 14.39
N ILE A 282 -17.96 -11.36 13.93
CA ILE A 282 -17.87 -10.90 12.53
C ILE A 282 -16.47 -10.39 12.20
N ALA A 283 -15.85 -9.59 13.09
CA ALA A 283 -14.50 -9.07 12.87
C ALA A 283 -13.47 -10.21 12.74
N VAL A 284 -13.51 -11.19 13.63
CA VAL A 284 -12.64 -12.38 13.58
C VAL A 284 -12.92 -13.21 12.32
N SER A 285 -14.18 -13.37 11.95
CA SER A 285 -14.57 -14.10 10.73
C SER A 285 -14.02 -13.42 9.47
N VAL A 286 -14.15 -12.09 9.35
CA VAL A 286 -13.60 -11.32 8.25
C VAL A 286 -12.07 -11.40 8.22
N PHE A 287 -11.41 -11.35 9.36
CA PHE A 287 -9.96 -11.51 9.45
C PHE A 287 -9.50 -12.89 8.94
N VAL A 288 -10.10 -13.97 9.42
CA VAL A 288 -9.78 -15.33 8.98
C VAL A 288 -10.08 -15.53 7.50
N LEU A 289 -11.25 -15.05 7.05
CA LEU A 289 -11.67 -15.15 5.65
C LEU A 289 -10.74 -14.36 4.73
N SER A 290 -10.27 -13.19 5.15
CA SER A 290 -9.30 -12.39 4.40
C SER A 290 -8.00 -13.16 4.16
N ILE A 291 -7.48 -13.83 5.18
CA ILE A 291 -6.28 -14.68 5.06
C ILE A 291 -6.53 -15.85 4.12
N ALA A 292 -7.67 -16.53 4.26
CA ALA A 292 -8.02 -17.70 3.46
C ALA A 292 -8.17 -17.32 1.97
N ILE A 293 -8.89 -16.23 1.66
CA ILE A 293 -9.05 -15.71 0.30
C ILE A 293 -7.70 -15.27 -0.27
N ALA A 294 -6.89 -14.55 0.49
CA ALA A 294 -5.57 -14.13 0.05
C ALA A 294 -4.68 -15.31 -0.31
N TYR A 295 -4.68 -16.36 0.51
CA TYR A 295 -3.91 -17.57 0.25
C TYR A 295 -4.44 -18.34 -0.98
N ALA A 296 -5.75 -18.45 -1.11
CA ALA A 296 -6.38 -19.06 -2.29
C ALA A 296 -6.03 -18.27 -3.56
N CYS A 297 -6.16 -16.94 -3.55
CA CYS A 297 -5.78 -16.10 -4.67
C CYS A 297 -4.28 -16.21 -5.01
N LEU A 298 -3.40 -16.30 -4.00
CA LEU A 298 -1.97 -16.51 -4.21
C LEU A 298 -1.72 -17.81 -4.98
N LYS A 299 -2.29 -18.92 -4.50
CA LYS A 299 -1.98 -20.26 -5.03
C LYS A 299 -2.71 -20.59 -6.33
N LEU A 300 -3.99 -20.23 -6.42
CA LEU A 300 -4.85 -20.63 -7.56
C LEU A 300 -4.80 -19.65 -8.73
N TYR A 301 -4.41 -18.39 -8.48
CA TYR A 301 -4.42 -17.35 -9.51
C TYR A 301 -3.06 -16.66 -9.67
N ASP A 302 -2.52 -16.04 -8.64
CA ASP A 302 -1.35 -15.15 -8.77
C ASP A 302 -0.09 -15.91 -9.21
N GLU A 303 0.26 -17.00 -8.53
CA GLU A 303 1.44 -17.81 -8.89
C GLU A 303 1.34 -18.39 -10.31
N PRO A 304 0.23 -19.04 -10.73
CA PRO A 304 0.08 -19.57 -12.08
C PRO A 304 0.11 -18.48 -13.16
N VAL A 305 -0.61 -17.38 -12.96
CA VAL A 305 -0.67 -16.27 -13.93
C VAL A 305 0.70 -15.59 -14.08
N ARG A 306 1.39 -15.34 -12.98
CA ARG A 306 2.74 -14.76 -13.02
C ARG A 306 3.72 -15.69 -13.73
N GLU A 307 3.65 -16.99 -13.50
CA GLU A 307 4.53 -17.94 -14.17
C GLU A 307 4.24 -18.01 -15.67
N TRP A 308 2.98 -18.07 -16.06
CA TRP A 308 2.57 -18.01 -17.45
C TRP A 308 3.04 -16.72 -18.15
N LEU A 309 2.87 -15.56 -17.52
CA LEU A 309 3.34 -14.26 -18.04
C LEU A 309 4.86 -14.21 -18.16
N LYS A 310 5.61 -14.78 -17.20
CA LYS A 310 7.07 -14.85 -17.29
C LYS A 310 7.50 -15.65 -18.51
N GLN A 311 6.93 -16.83 -18.74
CA GLN A 311 7.29 -17.69 -19.84
C GLN A 311 6.96 -17.06 -21.19
N HIS A 312 5.77 -16.47 -21.34
CA HIS A 312 5.28 -15.97 -22.61
C HIS A 312 5.71 -14.53 -22.93
N TRP A 313 5.92 -13.70 -21.93
CA TRP A 313 6.18 -12.27 -22.12
C TRP A 313 7.60 -11.82 -21.79
N LEU A 314 8.25 -12.46 -20.80
CA LEU A 314 9.61 -12.08 -20.40
C LEU A 314 10.70 -12.95 -21.05
N MET A 315 10.47 -14.25 -21.29
CA MET A 315 11.49 -15.17 -21.81
C MET A 315 11.56 -15.25 -23.36
N LYS A 316 10.59 -14.74 -24.09
CA LYS A 316 10.53 -14.83 -25.57
C LYS A 316 11.69 -14.14 -26.32
N LYS A 317 12.62 -13.47 -25.63
CA LYS A 317 13.72 -12.73 -26.27
C LYS A 317 14.99 -13.56 -26.56
N ASN A 318 15.15 -14.76 -25.99
CA ASN A 318 16.41 -15.53 -26.13
C ASN A 318 16.49 -16.46 -27.34
N THR A 319 15.43 -16.57 -28.16
CA THR A 319 15.43 -17.46 -29.32
C THR A 319 15.71 -16.80 -30.68
N LYS A 320 15.96 -15.49 -30.72
CA LYS A 320 16.23 -14.76 -31.97
C LYS A 320 17.70 -14.35 -32.20
N THR A 321 18.63 -14.73 -31.34
CA THR A 321 20.05 -14.38 -31.48
C THR A 321 20.98 -15.57 -31.75
N SER A 322 20.45 -16.73 -32.17
CA SER A 322 21.25 -17.82 -32.69
C SER A 322 20.71 -18.23 -34.08
N LYS A 323 20.91 -17.35 -35.05
CA LYS A 323 20.99 -17.69 -36.47
C LYS A 323 21.99 -16.76 -37.15
#